data_701d43be36288dba0ea81687f0f35b74
#
_entry.id   701d43be36288dba0ea81687f0f35b74
#
_cell.length_a   1.000
_cell.length_b   1.000
_cell.length_c   1.000
_cell.angle_alpha   90.00
_cell.angle_beta   90.00
_cell.angle_gamma   90.00
#
_symmetry.space_group_name_H-M   'P 1'
#
loop_
_entity.id
_entity.type
_entity.pdbx_description
1 polymer ?
#
loop_
_entity_poly.entity_id
_entity_poly.type
_entity_poly.pdbx_seq_one_letter_code
_entity_poly.pdbx_strand_id
1 'polypeptide(L)'
;MPTVRGHHGAARDLLAEERATADTIYGIIVSSAVMASAHSTSILKLAVAVLVTLLIYWAAERFADVMGQRIVHSPELTAGQLRRHLGTGWELVSASFLPLGVLLGSSLLGADVDSAVVAALVSATALLFAAGWRVGQEAALSPSYRLLSALCSGAFGAAMIALKALLH
;
A
#
# COMPACT_ATOMS: atom_id res chain seq x y z
N MET A 1 17.43 38.53 9.82
CA MET A 1 17.86 37.24 9.27
C MET A 1 16.75 36.21 9.49
N PRO A 2 15.95 35.86 8.51
CA PRO A 2 14.90 34.84 8.68
C PRO A 2 15.55 33.45 8.63
N THR A 3 15.16 32.63 9.59
CA THR A 3 15.78 31.37 10.02
C THR A 3 15.67 30.26 8.96
N VAL A 4 16.81 29.78 8.49
CA VAL A 4 17.01 28.61 7.60
C VAL A 4 16.42 27.32 8.17
N ARG A 5 16.06 27.25 9.45
CA ARG A 5 15.49 26.08 10.13
C ARG A 5 14.09 25.67 9.66
N GLY A 6 13.28 26.61 9.15
CA GLY A 6 11.89 26.29 8.72
C GLY A 6 11.82 25.49 7.41
N HIS A 7 12.74 25.71 6.49
CA HIS A 7 12.73 25.03 5.20
C HIS A 7 13.13 23.55 5.25
N HIS A 8 14.00 23.16 6.17
CA HIS A 8 14.41 21.75 6.33
C HIS A 8 13.33 20.89 7.00
N GLY A 9 12.46 21.47 7.85
CA GLY A 9 11.31 20.77 8.43
C GLY A 9 10.28 20.47 7.36
N ALA A 10 9.82 21.49 6.64
CA ALA A 10 8.81 21.36 5.60
C ALA A 10 9.21 20.37 4.49
N ALA A 11 10.48 20.39 4.05
CA ALA A 11 10.96 19.43 3.06
C ALA A 11 10.95 17.97 3.55
N ARG A 12 11.24 17.74 4.84
CA ARG A 12 11.18 16.40 5.44
C ARG A 12 9.76 15.89 5.57
N ASP A 13 8.83 16.77 5.93
CA ASP A 13 7.42 16.42 6.08
C ASP A 13 6.81 16.07 4.72
N LEU A 14 7.12 16.82 3.66
CA LEU A 14 6.69 16.50 2.29
C LEU A 14 7.23 15.16 1.80
N LEU A 15 8.50 14.85 2.04
CA LEU A 15 9.08 13.56 1.67
C LEU A 15 8.49 12.38 2.47
N ALA A 16 8.08 12.61 3.71
CA ALA A 16 7.41 11.59 4.53
C ALA A 16 6.00 11.30 4.01
N GLU A 17 5.25 12.34 3.62
CA GLU A 17 3.92 12.23 3.06
C GLU A 17 3.93 11.54 1.67
N GLU A 18 4.91 11.89 0.83
CA GLU A 18 5.13 11.24 -0.47
C GLU A 18 5.39 9.73 -0.30
N ARG A 19 6.25 9.35 0.65
CA ARG A 19 6.53 7.93 0.96
C ARG A 19 5.29 7.21 1.49
N ALA A 20 4.55 7.80 2.42
CA ALA A 20 3.35 7.21 2.99
C ALA A 20 2.29 6.93 1.89
N THR A 21 2.16 7.83 0.93
CA THR A 21 1.26 7.64 -0.23
C THR A 21 1.74 6.48 -1.11
N ALA A 22 3.03 6.38 -1.39
CA ALA A 22 3.61 5.28 -2.16
C ALA A 22 3.41 3.94 -1.43
N ASP A 23 3.71 3.88 -0.14
CA ASP A 23 3.53 2.68 0.70
C ASP A 23 2.07 2.22 0.71
N THR A 24 1.12 3.15 0.78
CA THR A 24 -0.31 2.87 0.68
C THR A 24 -0.68 2.20 -0.64
N ILE A 25 -0.24 2.77 -1.77
CA ILE A 25 -0.49 2.21 -3.10
C ILE A 25 0.14 0.83 -3.25
N TYR A 26 1.39 0.66 -2.81
CA TYR A 26 2.09 -0.62 -2.83
C TYR A 26 1.38 -1.68 -1.99
N GLY A 27 0.93 -1.34 -0.79
CA GLY A 27 0.19 -2.26 0.09
C GLY A 27 -1.09 -2.78 -0.56
N ILE A 28 -1.86 -1.91 -1.23
CA ILE A 28 -3.07 -2.30 -1.95
C ILE A 28 -2.73 -3.20 -3.14
N ILE A 29 -1.70 -2.88 -3.92
CA ILE A 29 -1.28 -3.68 -5.07
C ILE A 29 -0.81 -5.06 -4.64
N VAL A 30 0.09 -5.14 -3.64
CA VAL A 30 0.63 -6.41 -3.15
C VAL A 30 -0.46 -7.30 -2.56
N SER A 31 -1.34 -6.74 -1.72
CA SER A 31 -2.48 -7.51 -1.17
C SER A 31 -3.41 -8.03 -2.26
N SER A 32 -3.69 -7.21 -3.27
CA SER A 32 -4.51 -7.59 -4.43
C SER A 32 -3.85 -8.70 -5.25
N ALA A 33 -2.53 -8.61 -5.47
CA ALA A 33 -1.78 -9.64 -6.21
C ALA A 33 -1.82 -11.00 -5.50
N VAL A 34 -1.63 -11.00 -4.18
CA VAL A 34 -1.72 -12.23 -3.37
C VAL A 34 -3.14 -12.81 -3.44
N MET A 35 -4.18 -11.98 -3.30
CA MET A 35 -5.57 -12.43 -3.40
C MET A 35 -5.92 -12.97 -4.79
N ALA A 36 -5.43 -12.31 -5.85
CA ALA A 36 -5.71 -12.72 -7.23
C ALA A 36 -5.03 -14.06 -7.60
N SER A 37 -3.80 -14.27 -7.13
CA SER A 37 -3.00 -15.46 -7.46
C SER A 37 -3.26 -16.67 -6.57
N ALA A 38 -3.88 -16.48 -5.41
CA ALA A 38 -4.07 -17.55 -4.44
C ALA A 38 -5.22 -18.50 -4.84
N HIS A 39 -4.93 -19.80 -4.85
CA HIS A 39 -5.90 -20.87 -5.01
C HIS A 39 -6.31 -21.40 -3.63
N SER A 40 -6.82 -20.53 -2.76
CA SER A 40 -7.18 -20.91 -1.39
C SER A 40 -8.64 -21.33 -1.30
N THR A 41 -8.89 -22.44 -0.61
CA THR A 41 -10.23 -22.91 -0.26
C THR A 41 -10.76 -22.29 1.04
N SER A 42 -9.96 -21.44 1.69
CA SER A 42 -10.30 -20.85 2.98
C SER A 42 -9.94 -19.35 3.00
N ILE A 43 -10.94 -18.53 3.25
CA ILE A 43 -10.81 -17.07 3.36
C ILE A 43 -9.85 -16.68 4.48
N LEU A 44 -9.89 -17.39 5.62
CA LEU A 44 -8.99 -17.09 6.74
C LEU A 44 -7.54 -17.38 6.38
N LYS A 45 -7.24 -18.49 5.70
CA LYS A 45 -5.88 -18.81 5.23
C LYS A 45 -5.40 -17.75 4.25
N LEU A 46 -6.27 -17.30 3.36
CA LEU A 46 -5.97 -16.25 2.39
C LEU A 46 -5.67 -14.92 3.10
N ALA A 47 -6.51 -14.50 4.04
CA ALA A 47 -6.30 -13.28 4.81
C ALA A 47 -4.97 -13.31 5.59
N VAL A 48 -4.65 -14.44 6.23
CA VAL A 48 -3.36 -14.64 6.92
C VAL A 48 -2.20 -14.57 5.93
N ALA A 49 -2.31 -15.20 4.76
CA ALA A 49 -1.27 -15.15 3.74
C ALA A 49 -1.01 -13.71 3.27
N VAL A 50 -2.06 -12.93 3.03
CA VAL A 50 -1.93 -11.51 2.67
C VAL A 50 -1.21 -10.74 3.78
N LEU A 51 -1.63 -10.88 5.04
CA LEU A 51 -1.01 -10.17 6.17
C LEU A 51 0.46 -10.56 6.36
N VAL A 52 0.78 -11.85 6.29
CA VAL A 52 2.16 -12.33 6.41
C VAL A 52 3.02 -11.78 5.28
N THR A 53 2.52 -11.79 4.04
CA THR A 53 3.24 -11.23 2.88
C THR A 53 3.52 -9.74 3.06
N LEU A 54 2.55 -8.97 3.51
CA LEU A 54 2.71 -7.53 3.76
C LEU A 54 3.71 -7.25 4.90
N LEU A 55 3.68 -8.04 5.97
CA LEU A 55 4.64 -7.92 7.07
C LEU A 55 6.06 -8.25 6.62
N ILE A 56 6.24 -9.29 5.79
CA ILE A 56 7.54 -9.63 5.21
C ILE A 56 8.02 -8.51 4.30
N TYR A 57 7.13 -7.97 3.44
CA TYR A 57 7.47 -6.87 2.54
C TYR A 57 7.87 -5.61 3.31
N TRP A 58 7.08 -5.22 4.32
CA TRP A 58 7.40 -4.12 5.21
C TRP A 58 8.76 -4.31 5.92
N ALA A 59 9.01 -5.51 6.45
CA ALA A 59 10.28 -5.82 7.11
C ALA A 59 11.47 -5.76 6.15
N ALA A 60 11.30 -6.27 4.93
CA ALA A 60 12.33 -6.24 3.89
C ALA A 60 12.65 -4.80 3.46
N GLU A 61 11.64 -3.95 3.30
CA GLU A 61 11.81 -2.54 2.98
C GLU A 61 12.55 -1.79 4.09
N ARG A 62 12.17 -2.01 5.36
CA ARG A 62 12.88 -1.42 6.51
C ARG A 62 14.32 -1.91 6.61
N PHE A 63 14.57 -3.18 6.33
CA PHE A 63 15.92 -3.73 6.27
C PHE A 63 16.74 -3.06 5.16
N ALA A 64 16.18 -2.89 3.97
CA ALA A 64 16.84 -2.23 2.84
C ALA A 64 17.18 -0.77 3.16
N ASP A 65 16.26 -0.02 3.80
CA ASP A 65 16.48 1.35 4.24
C ASP A 65 17.66 1.45 5.23
N VAL A 66 17.69 0.56 6.23
CA VAL A 66 18.79 0.51 7.22
C VAL A 66 20.12 0.17 6.56
N MET A 67 20.14 -0.76 5.61
CA MET A 67 21.36 -1.10 4.87
C MET A 67 21.83 0.05 3.98
N GLY A 68 20.90 0.72 3.28
CA GLY A 68 21.22 1.88 2.44
C GLY A 68 21.82 3.04 3.25
N GLN A 69 21.30 3.31 4.45
CA GLN A 69 21.82 4.35 5.32
C GLN A 69 23.22 4.04 5.87
N ARG A 70 23.55 2.77 6.13
CA ARG A 70 24.89 2.35 6.58
C ARG A 70 25.97 2.62 5.54
N ILE A 71 25.64 2.61 4.27
CA ILE A 71 26.59 2.87 3.18
C ILE A 71 26.94 4.37 3.11
N VAL A 72 25.98 5.25 3.45
CA VAL A 72 26.11 6.71 3.27
C VAL A 72 26.57 7.43 4.56
N HIS A 73 26.21 6.91 5.72
CA HIS A 73 26.49 7.53 7.04
C HIS A 73 27.19 6.51 7.95
N SER A 74 28.20 6.98 8.71
CA SER A 74 29.00 6.18 9.65
C SER A 74 28.22 5.30 10.63
N PRO A 75 28.86 4.23 11.25
CA PRO A 75 28.21 3.02 11.71
C PRO A 75 27.38 3.08 13.01
N GLU A 76 27.11 4.24 13.58
CA GLU A 76 26.40 4.32 14.87
C GLU A 76 24.92 4.67 14.70
N LEU A 77 24.12 3.64 14.40
CA LEU A 77 22.67 3.75 14.54
C LEU A 77 22.28 3.63 16.02
N THR A 78 21.85 4.73 16.62
CA THR A 78 21.31 4.72 17.98
C THR A 78 20.00 3.93 18.01
N ALA A 79 19.76 3.15 19.09
CA ALA A 79 18.52 2.37 19.26
C ALA A 79 17.23 3.19 19.08
N GLY A 80 17.27 4.50 19.40
CA GLY A 80 16.17 5.44 19.18
C GLY A 80 15.89 5.72 17.69
N GLN A 81 16.91 5.75 16.86
CA GLN A 81 16.77 5.91 15.40
C GLN A 81 16.16 4.65 14.79
N LEU A 82 16.64 3.47 15.20
CA LEU A 82 16.09 2.20 14.75
C LEU A 82 14.60 2.07 15.10
N ARG A 83 14.20 2.43 16.32
CA ARG A 83 12.79 2.41 16.73
C ARG A 83 11.93 3.38 15.93
N ARG A 84 12.45 4.54 15.55
CA ARG A 84 11.75 5.52 14.71
C ARG A 84 11.58 4.99 13.28
N HIS A 85 12.59 4.33 12.73
CA HIS A 85 12.51 3.69 11.40
C HIS A 85 11.52 2.51 11.36
N LEU A 86 11.42 1.73 12.44
CA LEU A 86 10.43 0.66 12.56
C LEU A 86 8.99 1.17 12.70
N GLY A 87 8.80 2.44 13.13
CA GLY A 87 7.48 3.05 13.24
C GLY A 87 6.95 3.67 11.94
N THR A 88 7.78 3.83 10.91
CA THR A 88 7.38 4.38 9.60
C THR A 88 7.00 3.25 8.62
N GLY A 89 6.17 3.56 7.60
CA GLY A 89 5.75 2.61 6.57
C GLY A 89 4.67 1.61 7.02
N TRP A 90 4.02 1.87 8.17
CA TRP A 90 2.87 1.09 8.61
C TRP A 90 1.66 1.28 7.68
N GLU A 91 1.68 2.35 6.91
CA GLU A 91 0.70 2.69 5.88
C GLU A 91 0.54 1.56 4.85
N LEU A 92 1.63 0.88 4.52
CA LEU A 92 1.63 -0.28 3.60
C LEU A 92 0.73 -1.42 4.13
N VAL A 93 0.80 -1.72 5.42
CA VAL A 93 -0.02 -2.78 6.04
C VAL A 93 -1.45 -2.28 6.27
N SER A 94 -1.62 -1.05 6.78
CA SER A 94 -2.93 -0.50 7.11
C SER A 94 -3.81 -0.25 5.87
N ALA A 95 -3.21 0.07 4.73
CA ALA A 95 -3.91 0.24 3.46
C ALA A 95 -4.68 -1.02 3.02
N SER A 96 -4.23 -2.19 3.45
CA SER A 96 -4.86 -3.48 3.12
C SER A 96 -6.01 -3.86 4.05
N PHE A 97 -6.22 -3.13 5.16
CA PHE A 97 -7.28 -3.47 6.11
C PHE A 97 -8.68 -3.35 5.50
N LEU A 98 -8.89 -2.40 4.57
CA LEU A 98 -10.19 -2.26 3.93
C LEU A 98 -10.48 -3.42 2.96
N PRO A 99 -9.61 -3.79 2.00
CA PRO A 99 -9.81 -4.98 1.16
C PRO A 99 -9.93 -6.27 1.98
N LEU A 100 -9.12 -6.44 3.04
CA LEU A 100 -9.22 -7.59 3.94
C LEU A 100 -10.52 -7.59 4.74
N GLY A 101 -10.99 -6.41 5.17
CA GLY A 101 -12.28 -6.25 5.84
C GLY A 101 -13.43 -6.64 4.92
N VAL A 102 -13.38 -6.28 3.64
CA VAL A 102 -14.36 -6.70 2.63
C VAL A 102 -14.29 -8.21 2.41
N LEU A 103 -13.10 -8.78 2.30
CA LEU A 103 -12.88 -10.23 2.15
C LEU A 103 -13.52 -11.01 3.31
N LEU A 104 -13.21 -10.62 4.54
CA LEU A 104 -13.72 -11.28 5.74
C LEU A 104 -15.21 -11.01 5.95
N GLY A 105 -15.68 -9.78 5.72
CA GLY A 105 -17.08 -9.39 5.82
C GLY A 105 -17.96 -10.13 4.82
N SER A 106 -17.53 -10.30 3.59
CA SER A 106 -18.23 -11.11 2.58
C SER A 106 -18.39 -12.56 3.03
N SER A 107 -17.37 -13.12 3.68
CA SER A 107 -17.43 -14.46 4.27
C SER A 107 -18.48 -14.58 5.36
N LEU A 108 -18.59 -13.59 6.24
CA LEU A 108 -19.59 -13.57 7.31
C LEU A 108 -21.02 -13.47 6.75
N LEU A 109 -21.18 -12.91 5.56
CA LEU A 109 -22.47 -12.85 4.84
C LEU A 109 -22.76 -14.12 4.02
N GLY A 110 -21.89 -15.14 4.11
CA GLY A 110 -22.09 -16.42 3.43
C GLY A 110 -21.63 -16.46 1.98
N ALA A 111 -20.83 -15.48 1.52
CA ALA A 111 -20.25 -15.51 0.20
C ALA A 111 -19.19 -16.63 0.09
N ASP A 112 -19.14 -17.28 -1.06
CA ASP A 112 -18.07 -18.20 -1.41
C ASP A 112 -16.73 -17.48 -1.55
N VAL A 113 -15.62 -18.24 -1.53
CA VAL A 113 -14.27 -17.68 -1.54
C VAL A 113 -14.02 -16.81 -2.77
N ASP A 114 -14.47 -17.25 -3.94
CA ASP A 114 -14.22 -16.53 -5.19
C ASP A 114 -14.99 -15.20 -5.23
N SER A 115 -16.26 -15.19 -4.84
CA SER A 115 -17.06 -13.98 -4.72
C SER A 115 -16.49 -13.00 -3.70
N ALA A 116 -16.01 -13.49 -2.55
CA ALA A 116 -15.38 -12.67 -1.53
C ALA A 116 -14.06 -12.04 -2.02
N VAL A 117 -13.24 -12.81 -2.76
CA VAL A 117 -12.00 -12.30 -3.38
C VAL A 117 -12.32 -11.24 -4.43
N VAL A 118 -13.29 -11.48 -5.31
CA VAL A 118 -13.69 -10.47 -6.32
C VAL A 118 -14.17 -9.18 -5.65
N ALA A 119 -15.00 -9.28 -4.59
CA ALA A 119 -15.45 -8.10 -3.84
C ALA A 119 -14.26 -7.33 -3.21
N ALA A 120 -13.29 -8.04 -2.64
CA ALA A 120 -12.06 -7.44 -2.10
C ALA A 120 -11.22 -6.76 -3.20
N LEU A 121 -11.07 -7.38 -4.38
CA LEU A 121 -10.35 -6.81 -5.51
C LEU A 121 -11.04 -5.57 -6.08
N VAL A 122 -12.37 -5.57 -6.15
CA VAL A 122 -13.16 -4.40 -6.56
C VAL A 122 -12.96 -3.25 -5.56
N SER A 123 -12.99 -3.53 -4.26
CA SER A 123 -12.74 -2.52 -3.23
C SER A 123 -11.31 -1.96 -3.31
N ALA A 124 -10.31 -2.81 -3.55
CA ALA A 124 -8.92 -2.40 -3.77
C ALA A 124 -8.77 -1.53 -5.02
N THR A 125 -9.46 -1.87 -6.11
CA THR A 125 -9.49 -1.08 -7.35
C THR A 125 -10.07 0.30 -7.11
N ALA A 126 -11.17 0.40 -6.35
CA ALA A 126 -11.78 1.67 -5.98
C ALA A 126 -10.85 2.52 -5.12
N LEU A 127 -10.11 1.90 -4.18
CA LEU A 127 -9.11 2.59 -3.37
C LEU A 127 -7.95 3.12 -4.21
N LEU A 128 -7.42 2.32 -5.14
CA LEU A 128 -6.36 2.74 -6.05
C LEU A 128 -6.81 3.91 -6.92
N PHE A 129 -8.03 3.85 -7.46
CA PHE A 129 -8.62 4.95 -8.23
C PHE A 129 -8.72 6.23 -7.37
N ALA A 130 -9.24 6.10 -6.15
CA ALA A 130 -9.36 7.22 -5.21
C ALA A 130 -7.99 7.80 -4.82
N ALA A 131 -6.98 6.94 -4.59
CA ALA A 131 -5.61 7.37 -4.30
C ALA A 131 -5.01 8.14 -5.47
N GLY A 132 -5.13 7.64 -6.70
CA GLY A 132 -4.67 8.35 -7.89
C GLY A 132 -5.38 9.69 -8.12
N TRP A 133 -6.66 9.77 -7.80
CA TRP A 133 -7.41 11.04 -7.84
C TRP A 133 -6.89 12.04 -6.80
N ARG A 134 -6.65 11.60 -5.56
CA ARG A 134 -6.12 12.44 -4.47
C ARG A 134 -4.73 12.97 -4.79
N VAL A 135 -3.83 12.11 -5.28
CA VAL A 135 -2.48 12.52 -5.74
C VAL A 135 -2.59 13.61 -6.80
N GLY A 136 -3.49 13.46 -7.77
CA GLY A 136 -3.74 14.49 -8.79
C GLY A 136 -4.32 15.80 -8.22
N GLN A 137 -5.07 15.74 -7.12
CA GLN A 137 -5.56 16.94 -6.42
C GLN A 137 -4.45 17.66 -5.66
N GLU A 138 -3.63 16.93 -4.91
CA GLU A 138 -2.50 17.45 -4.12
C GLU A 138 -1.44 18.08 -5.03
N ALA A 139 -1.20 17.49 -6.20
CA ALA A 139 -0.32 18.05 -7.23
C ALA A 139 -0.93 19.23 -7.99
N ALA A 140 -2.13 19.73 -7.60
CA ALA A 140 -2.84 20.82 -8.23
C ALA A 140 -3.04 20.67 -9.75
N LEU A 141 -3.13 19.42 -10.24
CA LEU A 141 -3.32 19.11 -11.65
C LEU A 141 -4.70 19.54 -12.16
N SER A 142 -4.82 19.77 -13.47
CA SER A 142 -6.13 20.02 -14.08
C SER A 142 -7.03 18.78 -13.97
N PRO A 143 -8.38 18.94 -14.02
CA PRO A 143 -9.32 17.82 -13.86
C PRO A 143 -9.06 16.64 -14.79
N SER A 144 -8.61 16.89 -16.02
CA SER A 144 -8.27 15.84 -16.99
C SER A 144 -7.06 15.02 -16.54
N TYR A 145 -6.03 15.66 -16.02
CA TYR A 145 -4.85 14.96 -15.49
C TYR A 145 -5.13 14.23 -14.18
N ARG A 146 -6.03 14.75 -13.33
CA ARG A 146 -6.51 14.01 -12.13
C ARG A 146 -7.21 12.73 -12.51
N LEU A 147 -8.09 12.81 -13.53
CA LEU A 147 -8.77 11.62 -14.04
C LEU A 147 -7.79 10.62 -14.65
N LEU A 148 -6.80 11.09 -15.40
CA LEU A 148 -5.76 10.23 -15.97
C LEU A 148 -4.96 9.50 -14.87
N SER A 149 -4.54 10.23 -13.82
CA SER A 149 -3.86 9.63 -12.66
C SER A 149 -4.72 8.58 -11.98
N ALA A 150 -6.01 8.86 -11.76
CA ALA A 150 -6.97 7.92 -11.18
C ALA A 150 -7.16 6.67 -12.06
N LEU A 151 -7.28 6.85 -13.38
CA LEU A 151 -7.41 5.75 -14.33
C LEU A 151 -6.16 4.89 -14.38
N CYS A 152 -4.97 5.51 -14.40
CA CYS A 152 -3.70 4.77 -14.36
C CYS A 152 -3.58 3.94 -13.07
N SER A 153 -3.89 4.52 -11.91
CA SER A 153 -3.86 3.80 -10.64
C SER A 153 -4.93 2.69 -10.58
N GLY A 154 -6.15 2.96 -11.04
CA GLY A 154 -7.23 1.98 -11.11
C GLY A 154 -6.95 0.83 -12.09
N ALA A 155 -6.16 1.08 -13.15
CA ALA A 155 -5.77 0.06 -14.12
C ALA A 155 -4.97 -1.09 -13.48
N PHE A 156 -4.17 -0.83 -12.44
CA PHE A 156 -3.51 -1.89 -11.67
C PHE A 156 -4.53 -2.79 -10.98
N GLY A 157 -5.57 -2.23 -10.37
CA GLY A 157 -6.65 -3.01 -9.76
C GLY A 157 -7.44 -3.82 -10.80
N ALA A 158 -7.77 -3.21 -11.94
CA ALA A 158 -8.43 -3.92 -13.03
C ALA A 158 -7.56 -5.07 -13.59
N ALA A 159 -6.23 -4.87 -13.69
CA ALA A 159 -5.31 -5.92 -14.09
C ALA A 159 -5.31 -7.10 -13.10
N MET A 160 -5.44 -6.84 -11.79
CA MET A 160 -5.54 -7.91 -10.78
C MET A 160 -6.85 -8.70 -10.90
N ILE A 161 -7.96 -8.03 -11.21
CA ILE A 161 -9.25 -8.70 -11.49
C ILE A 161 -9.13 -9.55 -12.75
N ALA A 162 -8.54 -9.02 -13.82
CA ALA A 162 -8.30 -9.76 -15.05
C ALA A 162 -7.38 -10.97 -14.80
N LEU A 163 -6.31 -10.81 -14.00
CA LEU A 163 -5.43 -11.90 -13.61
C LEU A 163 -6.20 -13.01 -12.88
N LYS A 164 -7.05 -12.64 -11.92
CA LYS A 164 -7.92 -13.61 -11.23
C LYS A 164 -8.80 -14.37 -12.21
N ALA A 165 -9.43 -13.67 -13.17
CA ALA A 165 -10.29 -14.28 -14.18
C ALA A 165 -9.55 -15.20 -15.16
N LEU A 166 -8.26 -14.96 -15.41
CA LEU A 166 -7.42 -15.80 -16.28
C LEU A 166 -6.89 -17.05 -15.58
N LEU A 167 -6.70 -16.98 -14.25
CA LEU A 167 -6.14 -18.09 -13.47
C LEU A 167 -7.20 -19.06 -12.93
N HIS A 168 -8.47 -18.69 -12.97
CA HIS A 168 -9.61 -19.45 -12.45
C HIS A 168 -10.72 -19.56 -13.47
#